data_ddac2838ed9e2ef043fab7391505d814
#
_entry.id   ddac2838ed9e2ef043fab7391505d814
#
_cell.length_a   1.000
_cell.length_b   1.000
_cell.length_c   1.000
_cell.angle_alpha   90.00
_cell.angle_beta   90.00
_cell.angle_gamma   90.00
#
_symmetry.space_group_name_H-M   'P 1'
#
loop_
_entity.id
_entity.type
_entity.pdbx_description
1 polymer ?
#
loop_
_entity_poly.entity_id
_entity_poly.type
_entity_poly.pdbx_seq_one_letter_code
_entity_poly.pdbx_strand_id
1 'polypeptide(L)'
;GTIPGPILRWREGDTVTLRVRNRLSEDTSIHWHGMILPANMDGVPGLSFHGIAPDGMYEYKFKVKQNGTYWYHSHSGLQEQVGVYGPLVIDAKDPEPFSYDRDYVVMLTDWTDEDPARVLSKLKKQSDYYNFNKRTVGDFINDVSEDGWAATIANRKMWAQMKMSPTDLADVSGYTYTYLMNGQAPDGNWTGIFKPGEKLRLRFINGSAMSYFDVRIPGLKMTVVAADGQYVNPVSVDEFRIAVAETYVIVEPATEEAYTIFAQSMDRTGYARGTLAIAAGLSAPVPETDPRPLISMADMGMDHGSMGGMGGMDHGDSTQGGM
;
A
#
# COMPACT_ATOMS: atom_id res chain seq x y z
N GLY A 1 22.16 -4.18 7.16
CA GLY A 1 21.13 -3.31 6.66
C GLY A 1 19.90 -3.35 7.56
N THR A 2 19.03 -2.41 7.38
CA THR A 2 17.75 -2.33 8.09
C THR A 2 16.61 -2.34 7.07
N ILE A 3 15.44 -2.78 7.49
CA ILE A 3 14.19 -2.69 6.74
C ILE A 3 13.22 -1.84 7.59
N PRO A 4 12.69 -0.75 7.06
CA PRO A 4 13.10 -0.10 5.82
C PRO A 4 14.54 0.42 5.85
N GLY A 5 15.05 0.86 4.70
CA GLY A 5 16.28 1.63 4.61
C GLY A 5 16.16 2.97 5.35
N PRO A 6 17.26 3.74 5.46
CA PRO A 6 17.26 4.99 6.24
C PRO A 6 16.27 6.02 5.68
N ILE A 7 15.68 6.82 6.58
CA ILE A 7 14.93 8.01 6.18
C ILE A 7 15.90 8.98 5.51
N LEU A 8 15.65 9.31 4.25
CA LEU A 8 16.32 10.41 3.58
C LEU A 8 15.52 11.68 3.82
N ARG A 9 16.19 12.76 4.24
CA ARG A 9 15.53 14.04 4.49
C ARG A 9 16.29 15.16 3.81
N TRP A 10 15.60 15.85 2.91
CA TRP A 10 16.11 16.95 2.11
C TRP A 10 15.25 18.19 2.30
N ARG A 11 15.67 19.29 1.70
CA ARG A 11 14.89 20.53 1.67
C ARG A 11 14.60 20.94 0.23
N GLU A 12 13.42 21.43 0.00
CA GLU A 12 13.06 22.05 -1.28
C GLU A 12 14.02 23.17 -1.66
N GLY A 13 14.51 23.13 -2.89
CA GLY A 13 15.52 24.06 -3.42
C GLY A 13 16.94 23.56 -3.33
N ASP A 14 17.24 22.53 -2.52
CA ASP A 14 18.57 21.95 -2.43
C ASP A 14 19.00 21.25 -3.71
N THR A 15 20.31 21.16 -3.93
CA THR A 15 20.90 20.24 -4.90
C THR A 15 21.45 19.04 -4.17
N VAL A 16 20.86 17.91 -4.42
CA VAL A 16 21.21 16.63 -3.78
C VAL A 16 22.21 15.88 -4.65
N THR A 17 23.20 15.27 -4.02
CA THR A 17 24.12 14.31 -4.65
C THR A 17 24.18 13.06 -3.81
N LEU A 18 23.69 11.94 -4.38
CA LEU A 18 23.72 10.62 -3.72
C LEU A 18 24.58 9.67 -4.57
N ARG A 19 25.49 8.97 -3.88
CA ARG A 19 26.30 7.92 -4.49
C ARG A 19 25.80 6.58 -3.97
N VAL A 20 25.12 5.85 -4.82
CA VAL A 20 24.60 4.50 -4.52
C VAL A 20 25.59 3.48 -5.03
N ARG A 21 26.17 2.72 -4.12
CA ARG A 21 27.07 1.61 -4.44
C ARG A 21 26.31 0.29 -4.31
N ASN A 22 26.27 -0.48 -5.38
CA ASN A 22 25.68 -1.81 -5.38
C ASN A 22 26.62 -2.81 -4.70
N ARG A 23 26.12 -3.51 -3.68
CA ARG A 23 26.81 -4.59 -2.98
C ARG A 23 26.09 -5.93 -3.11
N LEU A 24 25.04 -5.96 -3.94
CA LEU A 24 24.32 -7.18 -4.29
C LEU A 24 25.09 -7.93 -5.37
N SER A 25 24.78 -9.21 -5.53
CA SER A 25 25.33 -10.07 -6.59
C SER A 25 24.63 -9.89 -7.94
N GLU A 26 23.65 -9.02 -8.03
CA GLU A 26 22.83 -8.74 -9.20
C GLU A 26 22.70 -7.23 -9.42
N ASP A 27 22.23 -6.81 -10.59
CA ASP A 27 21.97 -5.41 -10.88
C ASP A 27 20.90 -4.85 -9.94
N THR A 28 21.06 -3.59 -9.55
CA THR A 28 20.10 -2.87 -8.72
C THR A 28 19.79 -1.48 -9.27
N SER A 29 18.83 -0.83 -8.68
CA SER A 29 18.44 0.55 -8.99
C SER A 29 17.83 1.20 -7.77
N ILE A 30 17.79 2.54 -7.73
CA ILE A 30 16.98 3.29 -6.78
C ILE A 30 16.11 4.26 -7.56
N HIS A 31 14.81 4.01 -7.52
CA HIS A 31 13.77 4.91 -8.01
C HIS A 31 13.30 5.82 -6.89
N TRP A 32 13.06 7.08 -7.23
CA TRP A 32 12.60 8.14 -6.32
C TRP A 32 11.11 8.37 -6.54
N HIS A 33 10.29 7.56 -5.88
CA HIS A 33 8.86 7.50 -6.13
C HIS A 33 8.16 8.85 -5.84
N GLY A 34 7.43 9.37 -6.83
CA GLY A 34 6.71 10.64 -6.75
C GLY A 34 7.57 11.89 -6.98
N MET A 35 8.86 11.74 -7.28
CA MET A 35 9.77 12.87 -7.52
C MET A 35 9.74 13.34 -8.98
N ILE A 36 9.76 14.65 -9.18
CA ILE A 36 9.91 15.28 -10.49
C ILE A 36 11.40 15.47 -10.78
N LEU A 37 11.96 14.59 -11.58
CA LEU A 37 13.39 14.46 -11.85
C LEU A 37 13.72 14.47 -13.34
N PRO A 38 14.99 14.77 -13.73
CA PRO A 38 15.51 14.40 -15.04
C PRO A 38 15.43 12.88 -15.22
N ALA A 39 14.99 12.41 -16.40
CA ALA A 39 14.72 10.99 -16.67
C ALA A 39 15.90 10.05 -16.34
N ASN A 40 17.15 10.49 -16.59
CA ASN A 40 18.35 9.72 -16.25
C ASN A 40 18.64 9.65 -14.74
N MET A 41 17.94 10.45 -13.91
CA MET A 41 18.04 10.45 -12.45
C MET A 41 16.85 9.74 -11.79
N ASP A 42 15.87 9.28 -12.56
CA ASP A 42 14.66 8.62 -12.06
C ASP A 42 14.92 7.19 -11.54
N GLY A 43 15.99 6.56 -12.01
CA GLY A 43 16.46 5.28 -11.50
C GLY A 43 15.66 4.06 -11.96
N VAL A 44 14.85 4.19 -13.03
CA VAL A 44 14.12 3.08 -13.65
C VAL A 44 14.96 2.49 -14.78
N PRO A 45 15.43 1.22 -14.67
CA PRO A 45 16.28 0.60 -15.69
C PRO A 45 15.55 0.37 -17.03
N GLY A 46 16.32 0.41 -18.10
CA GLY A 46 15.87 -0.01 -19.44
C GLY A 46 15.50 1.13 -20.37
N LEU A 47 15.34 2.37 -19.90
CA LEU A 47 15.03 3.52 -20.75
C LEU A 47 16.17 4.57 -20.74
N SER A 48 16.28 5.36 -19.68
CA SER A 48 17.29 6.42 -19.54
C SER A 48 18.40 6.07 -18.54
N PHE A 49 18.37 4.88 -17.99
CA PHE A 49 19.26 4.39 -16.96
C PHE A 49 19.46 2.87 -17.14
N HIS A 50 20.69 2.39 -16.98
CA HIS A 50 21.02 0.97 -17.23
C HIS A 50 21.02 0.09 -15.97
N GLY A 51 20.74 0.67 -14.81
CA GLY A 51 20.91 0.00 -13.52
C GLY A 51 22.35 0.19 -12.99
N ILE A 52 22.58 -0.37 -11.82
CA ILE A 52 23.87 -0.35 -11.12
C ILE A 52 24.35 -1.78 -11.02
N ALA A 53 25.37 -2.14 -11.79
CA ALA A 53 25.96 -3.48 -11.80
C ALA A 53 26.57 -3.85 -10.43
N PRO A 54 26.74 -5.15 -10.11
CA PRO A 54 27.47 -5.59 -8.92
C PRO A 54 28.80 -4.85 -8.76
N ASP A 55 29.09 -4.42 -7.52
CA ASP A 55 30.23 -3.55 -7.14
C ASP A 55 30.29 -2.19 -7.83
N GLY A 56 29.36 -1.90 -8.73
CA GLY A 56 29.22 -0.61 -9.41
C GLY A 56 28.71 0.49 -8.48
N MET A 57 28.81 1.71 -8.98
CA MET A 57 28.30 2.91 -8.30
C MET A 57 27.61 3.82 -9.31
N TYR A 58 26.49 4.40 -8.89
CA TYR A 58 25.80 5.44 -9.65
C TYR A 58 25.67 6.71 -8.80
N GLU A 59 25.90 7.87 -9.42
CA GLU A 59 25.73 9.17 -8.78
C GLU A 59 24.44 9.80 -9.27
N TYR A 60 23.45 9.91 -8.37
CA TYR A 60 22.24 10.68 -8.58
C TYR A 60 22.52 12.11 -8.17
N LYS A 61 22.32 13.06 -9.10
CA LYS A 61 22.51 14.48 -8.84
C LYS A 61 21.41 15.31 -9.48
N PHE A 62 20.61 15.96 -8.65
CA PHE A 62 19.48 16.75 -9.11
C PHE A 62 19.11 17.84 -8.12
N LYS A 63 18.36 18.84 -8.61
CA LYS A 63 17.76 19.87 -7.78
C LYS A 63 16.39 19.42 -7.31
N VAL A 64 16.13 19.49 -6.01
CA VAL A 64 14.84 19.22 -5.38
C VAL A 64 13.89 20.38 -5.66
N LYS A 65 12.78 20.14 -6.36
CA LYS A 65 11.85 21.18 -6.84
C LYS A 65 10.49 21.15 -6.15
N GLN A 66 10.32 20.25 -5.20
CA GLN A 66 9.04 19.94 -4.52
C GLN A 66 9.29 19.64 -3.05
N ASN A 67 8.28 19.77 -2.23
CA ASN A 67 8.28 19.31 -0.85
C ASN A 67 7.25 18.18 -0.68
N GLY A 68 7.25 17.53 0.48
CA GLY A 68 6.24 16.51 0.81
C GLY A 68 6.84 15.24 1.37
N THR A 69 6.01 14.21 1.38
CA THR A 69 6.33 12.85 1.82
C THR A 69 6.37 11.94 0.61
N TYR A 70 7.44 11.20 0.47
CA TYR A 70 7.75 10.33 -0.66
C TYR A 70 8.45 9.08 -0.14
N TRP A 71 8.90 8.21 -1.03
CA TRP A 71 9.72 7.07 -0.70
C TRP A 71 10.64 6.70 -1.87
N TYR A 72 11.60 5.84 -1.61
CA TYR A 72 12.48 5.30 -2.64
C TYR A 72 12.46 3.79 -2.59
N HIS A 73 12.64 3.15 -3.73
CA HIS A 73 12.68 1.69 -3.83
C HIS A 73 13.45 1.20 -5.07
N SER A 74 13.77 -0.08 -5.11
CA SER A 74 14.37 -0.68 -6.29
C SER A 74 13.31 -0.89 -7.39
N HIS A 75 13.70 -0.66 -8.61
CA HIS A 75 12.97 -1.06 -9.83
C HIS A 75 13.65 -2.23 -10.55
N SER A 76 14.53 -2.97 -9.86
CA SER A 76 15.27 -4.12 -10.40
C SER A 76 14.76 -5.42 -9.81
N GLY A 77 14.34 -6.35 -10.66
CA GLY A 77 13.85 -7.65 -10.23
C GLY A 77 12.70 -7.56 -9.22
N LEU A 78 12.81 -8.33 -8.13
CA LEU A 78 11.86 -8.34 -7.02
C LEU A 78 12.48 -7.77 -5.73
N GLN A 79 13.46 -6.87 -5.88
CA GLN A 79 14.24 -6.34 -4.76
C GLN A 79 13.42 -5.47 -3.81
N GLU A 80 12.36 -4.84 -4.28
CA GLU A 80 11.39 -4.13 -3.46
C GLU A 80 10.79 -5.07 -2.42
N GLN A 81 10.30 -6.25 -2.83
CA GLN A 81 9.71 -7.24 -1.92
C GLN A 81 10.71 -7.75 -0.85
N VAL A 82 12.01 -7.73 -1.13
CA VAL A 82 13.05 -8.16 -0.18
C VAL A 82 13.71 -7.01 0.58
N GLY A 83 13.10 -5.81 0.57
CA GLY A 83 13.44 -4.74 1.48
C GLY A 83 14.32 -3.62 0.91
N VAL A 84 14.50 -3.53 -0.42
CA VAL A 84 15.23 -2.40 -1.02
C VAL A 84 14.27 -1.23 -1.21
N TYR A 85 13.86 -0.62 -0.10
CA TYR A 85 13.00 0.55 -0.03
C TYR A 85 13.25 1.35 1.24
N GLY A 86 12.83 2.62 1.24
CA GLY A 86 12.87 3.46 2.43
C GLY A 86 12.16 4.80 2.23
N PRO A 87 11.86 5.52 3.32
CA PRO A 87 11.12 6.77 3.27
C PRO A 87 11.99 7.94 2.83
N LEU A 88 11.34 8.90 2.16
CA LEU A 88 11.91 10.16 1.71
C LEU A 88 11.03 11.31 2.18
N VAL A 89 11.60 12.24 2.91
CA VAL A 89 10.93 13.47 3.37
C VAL A 89 11.63 14.68 2.76
N ILE A 90 10.84 15.58 2.21
CA ILE A 90 11.36 16.84 1.69
C ILE A 90 10.67 17.98 2.45
N ASP A 91 11.45 18.69 3.25
CA ASP A 91 10.97 19.84 4.00
C ASP A 91 10.68 20.99 3.06
N ALA A 92 9.56 21.68 3.28
CA ALA A 92 9.17 22.84 2.49
C ALA A 92 10.18 23.98 2.66
N LYS A 93 10.38 24.76 1.59
CA LYS A 93 11.16 25.98 1.62
C LYS A 93 10.43 27.09 2.38
N ASP A 94 9.14 27.20 2.11
CA ASP A 94 8.25 28.20 2.70
C ASP A 94 7.44 27.58 3.86
N PRO A 95 6.85 28.39 4.75
CA PRO A 95 6.01 27.90 5.83
C PRO A 95 4.86 27.02 5.32
N GLU A 96 4.66 25.88 5.96
CA GLU A 96 3.55 24.96 5.65
C GLU A 96 2.21 25.55 6.12
N PRO A 97 1.07 25.18 5.50
CA PRO A 97 -0.26 25.74 5.85
C PRO A 97 -0.82 25.20 7.17
N PHE A 98 -0.11 24.34 7.86
CA PHE A 98 -0.47 23.76 9.16
C PHE A 98 0.75 23.73 10.09
N SER A 99 0.49 23.60 11.39
CA SER A 99 1.53 23.54 12.42
C SER A 99 1.53 22.18 13.11
N TYR A 100 2.67 21.74 13.57
CA TYR A 100 2.88 20.51 14.33
C TYR A 100 4.07 20.68 15.30
N ASP A 101 4.09 19.86 16.34
CA ASP A 101 5.16 19.83 17.34
C ASP A 101 6.08 18.61 17.15
N ARG A 102 5.54 17.51 16.61
CA ARG A 102 6.27 16.28 16.30
C ARG A 102 6.04 15.86 14.87
N ASP A 103 7.05 15.23 14.27
CA ASP A 103 7.03 14.75 12.88
C ASP A 103 7.53 13.31 12.83
N TYR A 104 6.65 12.38 12.54
CA TYR A 104 6.94 10.95 12.45
C TYR A 104 6.65 10.41 11.07
N VAL A 105 7.56 9.58 10.57
CA VAL A 105 7.30 8.72 9.41
C VAL A 105 6.72 7.41 9.90
N VAL A 106 5.64 6.98 9.28
CA VAL A 106 4.96 5.71 9.53
C VAL A 106 4.91 4.94 8.21
N MET A 107 5.92 4.12 7.96
CA MET A 107 6.01 3.32 6.74
C MET A 107 5.39 1.95 6.99
N LEU A 108 4.36 1.62 6.21
CA LEU A 108 3.69 0.33 6.18
C LEU A 108 4.28 -0.51 5.06
N THR A 109 4.54 -1.77 5.32
CA THR A 109 5.10 -2.69 4.33
C THR A 109 4.61 -4.12 4.56
N ASP A 110 4.67 -4.95 3.53
CA ASP A 110 4.42 -6.38 3.61
C ASP A 110 5.74 -7.16 3.46
N TRP A 111 5.91 -8.16 4.28
CA TRP A 111 7.11 -9.00 4.30
C TRP A 111 6.75 -10.47 4.16
N THR A 112 7.52 -11.20 3.39
CA THR A 112 7.44 -12.66 3.35
C THR A 112 8.82 -13.29 3.43
N ASP A 113 8.91 -14.42 4.13
CA ASP A 113 10.11 -15.25 4.14
C ASP A 113 10.17 -16.22 2.93
N GLU A 114 9.10 -16.26 2.13
CA GLU A 114 9.10 -17.01 0.88
C GLU A 114 9.87 -16.24 -0.20
N ASP A 115 10.65 -16.95 -1.03
CA ASP A 115 11.30 -16.37 -2.20
C ASP A 115 10.28 -15.69 -3.12
N PRO A 116 10.40 -14.38 -3.37
CA PRO A 116 9.42 -13.64 -4.15
C PRO A 116 9.28 -14.12 -5.60
N ALA A 117 10.34 -14.73 -6.18
CA ALA A 117 10.23 -15.35 -7.50
C ALA A 117 9.32 -16.59 -7.48
N ARG A 118 9.30 -17.32 -6.37
CA ARG A 118 8.36 -18.44 -6.16
C ARG A 118 6.95 -17.92 -5.97
N VAL A 119 6.76 -16.85 -5.18
CA VAL A 119 5.45 -16.20 -5.00
C VAL A 119 4.88 -15.82 -6.38
N LEU A 120 5.64 -15.06 -7.15
CA LEU A 120 5.23 -14.62 -8.50
C LEU A 120 4.94 -15.82 -9.43
N SER A 121 5.76 -16.88 -9.38
CA SER A 121 5.57 -18.09 -10.18
C SER A 121 4.27 -18.82 -9.84
N LYS A 122 3.88 -18.84 -8.55
CA LYS A 122 2.60 -19.42 -8.11
C LYS A 122 1.43 -18.59 -8.61
N LEU A 123 1.46 -17.27 -8.42
CA LEU A 123 0.42 -16.34 -8.87
C LEU A 123 0.21 -16.41 -10.38
N LYS A 124 1.28 -16.54 -11.19
CA LYS A 124 1.17 -16.73 -12.65
C LYS A 124 0.49 -18.03 -13.05
N LYS A 125 0.54 -19.05 -12.23
CA LYS A 125 -0.14 -20.34 -12.48
C LYS A 125 -1.57 -20.36 -11.97
N GLN A 126 -1.79 -19.72 -10.83
CA GLN A 126 -3.07 -19.68 -10.14
C GLN A 126 -3.15 -18.34 -9.37
N SER A 127 -3.91 -17.38 -9.88
CA SER A 127 -4.01 -16.02 -9.31
C SER A 127 -4.51 -16.04 -7.86
N ASP A 128 -5.43 -16.93 -7.51
CA ASP A 128 -5.98 -17.09 -6.16
C ASP A 128 -5.21 -18.10 -5.28
N TYR A 129 -3.91 -18.36 -5.58
CA TYR A 129 -3.13 -19.37 -4.85
C TYR A 129 -3.07 -19.09 -3.34
N TYR A 130 -2.90 -17.84 -2.94
CA TYR A 130 -2.82 -17.41 -1.55
C TYR A 130 -4.15 -17.01 -0.92
N ASN A 131 -5.27 -17.18 -1.64
CA ASN A 131 -6.59 -17.01 -1.07
C ASN A 131 -6.99 -18.25 -0.28
N PHE A 132 -6.75 -18.25 1.02
CA PHE A 132 -7.12 -19.34 1.94
C PHE A 132 -8.58 -19.25 2.44
N ASN A 133 -9.33 -18.24 2.02
CA ASN A 133 -10.74 -18.04 2.37
C ASN A 133 -11.68 -18.32 1.19
N LYS A 134 -11.40 -19.39 0.46
CA LYS A 134 -12.26 -19.80 -0.67
C LYS A 134 -13.65 -20.19 -0.18
N ARG A 135 -14.66 -19.87 -0.99
CA ARG A 135 -16.04 -20.27 -0.70
C ARG A 135 -16.17 -21.78 -0.53
N THR A 136 -16.81 -22.18 0.55
CA THR A 136 -17.02 -23.58 0.94
C THR A 136 -18.42 -24.09 0.54
N VAL A 137 -18.67 -25.39 0.76
CA VAL A 137 -20.01 -25.96 0.64
C VAL A 137 -20.95 -25.39 1.70
N GLY A 138 -20.42 -25.09 2.90
CA GLY A 138 -21.19 -24.42 3.95
C GLY A 138 -21.69 -23.05 3.53
N ASP A 139 -20.82 -22.23 2.90
CA ASP A 139 -21.20 -20.92 2.36
C ASP A 139 -22.28 -21.07 1.27
N PHE A 140 -22.20 -22.12 0.44
CA PHE A 140 -23.22 -22.37 -0.56
C PHE A 140 -24.58 -22.65 0.08
N ILE A 141 -24.62 -23.46 1.13
CA ILE A 141 -25.88 -23.80 1.85
C ILE A 141 -26.45 -22.52 2.49
N ASN A 142 -25.61 -21.68 3.09
CA ASN A 142 -26.02 -20.40 3.67
C ASN A 142 -26.56 -19.45 2.60
N ASP A 143 -25.83 -19.26 1.48
CA ASP A 143 -26.28 -18.43 0.35
C ASP A 143 -27.65 -18.90 -0.18
N VAL A 144 -27.87 -20.24 -0.30
CA VAL A 144 -29.18 -20.80 -0.72
C VAL A 144 -30.28 -20.49 0.29
N SER A 145 -29.95 -20.54 1.59
CA SER A 145 -30.91 -20.22 2.65
C SER A 145 -31.32 -18.74 2.67
N GLU A 146 -30.41 -17.85 2.33
CA GLU A 146 -30.62 -16.41 2.35
C GLU A 146 -31.21 -15.88 1.04
N ASP A 147 -30.61 -16.24 -0.10
CA ASP A 147 -30.91 -15.68 -1.42
C ASP A 147 -31.81 -16.60 -2.28
N GLY A 148 -31.95 -17.87 -1.90
CA GLY A 148 -32.62 -18.91 -2.66
C GLY A 148 -31.75 -19.54 -3.74
N TRP A 149 -32.15 -20.75 -4.17
CA TRP A 149 -31.40 -21.61 -5.09
C TRP A 149 -31.01 -20.90 -6.41
N ALA A 150 -31.98 -20.27 -7.05
CA ALA A 150 -31.83 -19.71 -8.40
C ALA A 150 -30.81 -18.55 -8.39
N ALA A 151 -30.92 -17.65 -7.41
CA ALA A 151 -30.02 -16.50 -7.26
C ALA A 151 -28.60 -16.95 -6.90
N THR A 152 -28.46 -17.91 -5.99
CA THR A 152 -27.15 -18.47 -5.60
C THR A 152 -26.44 -19.10 -6.78
N ILE A 153 -27.13 -19.93 -7.57
CA ILE A 153 -26.53 -20.56 -8.77
C ILE A 153 -26.14 -19.50 -9.81
N ALA A 154 -27.00 -18.52 -10.06
CA ALA A 154 -26.70 -17.43 -10.99
C ALA A 154 -25.44 -16.64 -10.57
N ASN A 155 -25.35 -16.26 -9.29
CA ASN A 155 -24.19 -15.59 -8.72
C ASN A 155 -22.91 -16.43 -8.86
N ARG A 156 -22.95 -17.70 -8.44
CA ARG A 156 -21.78 -18.60 -8.53
C ARG A 156 -21.32 -18.82 -9.97
N LYS A 157 -22.26 -18.97 -10.90
CA LYS A 157 -21.98 -19.11 -12.34
C LYS A 157 -21.31 -17.84 -12.91
N MET A 158 -21.80 -16.68 -12.55
CA MET A 158 -21.26 -15.38 -12.97
C MET A 158 -19.80 -15.23 -12.52
N TRP A 159 -19.51 -15.44 -11.24
CA TRP A 159 -18.13 -15.40 -10.72
C TRP A 159 -17.22 -16.41 -11.40
N ALA A 160 -17.72 -17.64 -11.64
CA ALA A 160 -16.96 -18.68 -12.35
C ALA A 160 -16.66 -18.30 -13.81
N GLN A 161 -17.60 -17.66 -14.51
CA GLN A 161 -17.39 -17.17 -15.88
C GLN A 161 -16.34 -16.06 -15.95
N MET A 162 -16.28 -15.20 -14.97
CA MET A 162 -15.23 -14.17 -14.84
C MET A 162 -13.87 -14.73 -14.42
N LYS A 163 -13.83 -16.00 -13.99
CA LYS A 163 -12.63 -16.64 -13.38
C LYS A 163 -12.11 -15.85 -12.18
N MET A 164 -12.99 -15.29 -11.39
CA MET A 164 -12.73 -14.50 -10.19
C MET A 164 -13.45 -15.09 -8.97
N SER A 165 -13.02 -14.67 -7.79
CA SER A 165 -13.70 -15.01 -6.52
C SER A 165 -14.00 -13.73 -5.73
N PRO A 166 -15.20 -13.58 -5.17
CA PRO A 166 -15.51 -12.42 -4.33
C PRO A 166 -14.74 -12.42 -3.01
N THR A 167 -14.07 -13.52 -2.67
CA THR A 167 -13.22 -13.64 -1.48
C THR A 167 -11.75 -13.33 -1.77
N ASP A 168 -11.37 -13.07 -3.02
CA ASP A 168 -10.00 -12.82 -3.45
C ASP A 168 -9.74 -11.30 -3.48
N LEU A 169 -9.50 -10.75 -2.29
CA LEU A 169 -9.32 -9.33 -2.05
C LEU A 169 -7.86 -8.88 -2.14
N ALA A 170 -6.93 -9.84 -2.03
CA ALA A 170 -5.50 -9.59 -2.07
C ALA A 170 -4.82 -10.84 -2.62
N ASP A 171 -4.00 -10.67 -3.66
CA ASP A 171 -3.29 -11.78 -4.31
C ASP A 171 -2.36 -12.53 -3.34
N VAL A 172 -1.78 -11.83 -2.37
CA VAL A 172 -1.04 -12.41 -1.24
C VAL A 172 -1.59 -11.85 0.06
N SER A 173 -1.96 -12.73 0.98
CA SER A 173 -2.66 -12.39 2.22
C SER A 173 -1.75 -12.47 3.45
N GLY A 174 -2.25 -12.02 4.61
CA GLY A 174 -1.57 -12.11 5.90
C GLY A 174 -1.32 -13.53 6.40
N TYR A 175 -1.80 -14.55 5.72
CA TYR A 175 -1.37 -15.94 5.95
C TYR A 175 0.04 -16.22 5.42
N THR A 176 0.52 -15.38 4.50
CA THR A 176 1.86 -15.47 3.91
C THR A 176 2.71 -14.25 4.28
N TYR A 177 2.07 -13.08 4.33
CA TYR A 177 2.72 -11.84 4.73
C TYR A 177 2.72 -11.61 6.24
N THR A 178 3.81 -11.04 6.74
CA THR A 178 3.84 -10.28 7.99
C THR A 178 3.79 -8.80 7.65
N TYR A 179 2.81 -8.08 8.17
CA TYR A 179 2.70 -6.65 7.95
C TYR A 179 3.56 -5.89 8.94
N LEU A 180 4.35 -4.95 8.44
CA LEU A 180 5.33 -4.22 9.23
C LEU A 180 4.97 -2.74 9.33
N MET A 181 5.23 -2.14 10.47
CA MET A 181 5.25 -0.69 10.67
C MET A 181 6.67 -0.26 11.02
N ASN A 182 7.29 0.57 10.17
CA ASN A 182 8.69 0.98 10.30
C ASN A 182 9.64 -0.21 10.50
N GLY A 183 9.38 -1.31 9.79
CA GLY A 183 10.18 -2.55 9.83
C GLY A 183 9.94 -3.44 11.05
N GLN A 184 8.98 -3.11 11.90
CA GLN A 184 8.63 -3.91 13.07
C GLN A 184 7.31 -4.66 12.83
N ALA A 185 7.33 -5.97 13.12
CA ALA A 185 6.11 -6.77 13.18
C ALA A 185 5.20 -6.29 14.33
N PRO A 186 3.92 -6.68 14.37
CA PRO A 186 2.99 -6.23 15.40
C PRO A 186 3.50 -6.40 16.83
N ASP A 187 4.23 -7.46 17.13
CA ASP A 187 4.79 -7.71 18.47
C ASP A 187 5.95 -6.75 18.80
N GLY A 188 6.67 -6.25 17.80
CA GLY A 188 7.75 -5.28 17.99
C GLY A 188 7.24 -3.89 18.37
N ASN A 189 6.01 -3.56 17.99
CA ASN A 189 5.26 -2.38 18.42
C ASN A 189 6.05 -1.07 18.36
N TRP A 190 6.34 -0.59 17.15
CA TRP A 190 6.98 0.71 16.98
C TRP A 190 6.29 1.79 17.81
N THR A 191 7.08 2.65 18.47
CA THR A 191 6.53 3.66 19.39
C THR A 191 7.05 5.06 19.04
N GLY A 192 6.11 5.99 18.83
CA GLY A 192 6.35 7.43 18.74
C GLY A 192 6.03 8.14 20.05
N ILE A 193 6.97 8.94 20.58
CA ILE A 193 6.82 9.62 21.88
C ILE A 193 6.35 11.06 21.68
N PHE A 194 5.33 11.48 22.43
CA PHE A 194 4.80 12.84 22.41
C PHE A 194 4.55 13.37 23.83
N LYS A 195 4.24 14.64 23.94
CA LYS A 195 3.72 15.26 25.20
C LYS A 195 2.23 15.55 25.03
N PRO A 196 1.42 15.44 26.09
CA PRO A 196 0.00 15.75 26.02
C PRO A 196 -0.25 17.14 25.42
N GLY A 197 -1.15 17.21 24.43
CA GLY A 197 -1.51 18.45 23.73
C GLY A 197 -0.60 18.80 22.56
N GLU A 198 0.53 18.11 22.35
CA GLU A 198 1.34 18.29 21.14
C GLU A 198 0.57 17.85 19.89
N LYS A 199 0.68 18.61 18.83
CA LYS A 199 0.19 18.24 17.50
C LYS A 199 1.20 17.31 16.83
N LEU A 200 0.74 16.14 16.45
CA LEU A 200 1.56 15.12 15.80
C LEU A 200 1.33 15.16 14.30
N ARG A 201 2.39 15.34 13.55
CA ARG A 201 2.39 15.07 12.10
C ARG A 201 2.82 13.63 11.88
N LEU A 202 1.95 12.83 11.30
CA LEU A 202 2.20 11.45 10.93
C LEU A 202 2.27 11.36 9.40
N ARG A 203 3.40 10.94 8.88
CA ARG A 203 3.63 10.76 7.44
C ARG A 203 3.49 9.29 7.10
N PHE A 204 2.29 8.89 6.72
CA PHE A 204 2.02 7.53 6.28
C PHE A 204 2.55 7.31 4.86
N ILE A 205 3.26 6.20 4.68
CA ILE A 205 3.77 5.73 3.39
C ILE A 205 3.39 4.26 3.29
N ASN A 206 2.69 3.86 2.24
CA ASN A 206 2.52 2.45 1.95
C ASN A 206 3.57 2.00 0.93
N GLY A 207 4.67 1.43 1.43
CA GLY A 207 5.74 0.85 0.63
C GLY A 207 5.62 -0.66 0.49
N SER A 208 4.40 -1.21 0.54
CA SER A 208 4.13 -2.63 0.32
C SER A 208 4.24 -2.98 -1.16
N ALA A 209 4.61 -4.21 -1.46
CA ALA A 209 4.60 -4.71 -2.83
C ALA A 209 3.17 -4.93 -3.37
N MET A 210 2.20 -5.26 -2.49
CA MET A 210 0.84 -5.62 -2.90
C MET A 210 -0.26 -5.17 -1.95
N SER A 211 0.04 -4.90 -0.68
CA SER A 211 -0.97 -4.79 0.38
C SER A 211 -1.56 -3.39 0.48
N TYR A 212 -2.89 -3.31 0.57
CA TYR A 212 -3.64 -2.12 0.95
C TYR A 212 -3.95 -2.18 2.44
N PHE A 213 -3.97 -1.02 3.09
CA PHE A 213 -4.31 -0.94 4.52
C PHE A 213 -5.46 0.04 4.76
N ASP A 214 -6.34 -0.34 5.70
CA ASP A 214 -7.25 0.59 6.34
C ASP A 214 -6.64 1.01 7.68
N VAL A 215 -6.37 2.31 7.82
CA VAL A 215 -5.61 2.87 8.93
C VAL A 215 -6.52 3.67 9.83
N ARG A 216 -6.52 3.35 11.13
CA ARG A 216 -7.21 4.12 12.18
C ARG A 216 -6.38 4.24 13.44
N ILE A 217 -6.67 5.24 14.23
CA ILE A 217 -6.09 5.47 15.56
C ILE A 217 -7.25 5.63 16.54
N PRO A 218 -7.70 4.55 17.20
CA PRO A 218 -8.84 4.62 18.10
C PRO A 218 -8.69 5.72 19.16
N GLY A 219 -9.72 6.53 19.31
CA GLY A 219 -9.72 7.66 20.24
C GLY A 219 -9.08 8.94 19.70
N LEU A 220 -8.51 8.90 18.49
CA LEU A 220 -7.92 10.07 17.85
C LEU A 220 -8.53 10.27 16.44
N LYS A 221 -9.20 11.39 16.22
CA LYS A 221 -9.69 11.75 14.90
C LYS A 221 -8.53 12.28 14.06
N MET A 222 -8.40 11.83 12.82
CA MET A 222 -7.27 12.14 11.96
C MET A 222 -7.65 13.22 10.95
N THR A 223 -6.86 14.30 10.85
CA THR A 223 -7.05 15.33 9.83
C THR A 223 -6.00 15.15 8.72
N VAL A 224 -6.44 14.70 7.55
CA VAL A 224 -5.59 14.59 6.36
C VAL A 224 -5.32 15.99 5.83
N VAL A 225 -4.04 16.36 5.71
CA VAL A 225 -3.57 17.68 5.26
C VAL A 225 -2.74 17.62 3.98
N ALA A 226 -2.25 16.45 3.63
CA ALA A 226 -1.55 16.21 2.36
C ALA A 226 -1.75 14.76 1.89
N ALA A 227 -1.74 14.55 0.58
CA ALA A 227 -1.76 13.26 -0.09
C ALA A 227 -0.81 13.30 -1.29
N ASP A 228 -0.03 12.24 -1.50
CA ASP A 228 0.92 12.07 -2.60
C ASP A 228 1.82 13.31 -2.82
N GLY A 229 2.35 13.81 -1.71
CA GLY A 229 3.27 14.95 -1.71
C GLY A 229 2.62 16.31 -1.95
N GLN A 230 1.29 16.40 -2.05
CA GLN A 230 0.57 17.66 -2.28
C GLN A 230 -0.33 18.01 -1.10
N TYR A 231 -0.42 19.30 -0.75
CA TYR A 231 -1.37 19.77 0.24
C TYR A 231 -2.80 19.63 -0.29
N VAL A 232 -3.69 19.19 0.57
CA VAL A 232 -5.13 19.08 0.28
C VAL A 232 -5.94 20.00 1.22
N ASN A 233 -7.17 20.26 0.86
CA ASN A 233 -8.11 20.85 1.82
C ASN A 233 -8.26 19.89 3.01
N PRO A 234 -8.04 20.32 4.25
CA PRO A 234 -8.06 19.44 5.40
C PRO A 234 -9.38 18.68 5.53
N VAL A 235 -9.29 17.37 5.68
CA VAL A 235 -10.45 16.48 5.86
C VAL A 235 -10.24 15.63 7.11
N SER A 236 -11.16 15.71 8.07
CA SER A 236 -11.12 14.89 9.28
C SER A 236 -11.83 13.57 9.04
N VAL A 237 -11.15 12.46 9.35
CA VAL A 237 -11.61 11.09 9.16
C VAL A 237 -11.34 10.26 10.41
N ASP A 238 -12.11 9.19 10.59
CA ASP A 238 -11.87 8.19 11.63
C ASP A 238 -10.97 7.05 11.14
N GLU A 239 -11.03 6.78 9.84
CA GLU A 239 -10.24 5.78 9.12
C GLU A 239 -9.98 6.25 7.69
N PHE A 240 -8.85 5.86 7.11
CA PHE A 240 -8.57 6.04 5.69
C PHE A 240 -7.92 4.79 5.10
N ARG A 241 -8.21 4.51 3.84
CA ARG A 241 -7.51 3.49 3.07
C ARG A 241 -6.29 4.10 2.41
N ILE A 242 -5.18 3.38 2.46
CA ILE A 242 -3.94 3.72 1.76
C ILE A 242 -3.55 2.59 0.82
N ALA A 243 -3.53 2.90 -0.48
CA ALA A 243 -3.10 1.98 -1.52
C ALA A 243 -1.58 1.87 -1.60
N VAL A 244 -1.08 0.89 -2.33
CA VAL A 244 0.35 0.75 -2.63
C VAL A 244 0.88 2.03 -3.25
N ALA A 245 2.05 2.45 -2.81
CA ALA A 245 2.78 3.66 -3.21
C ALA A 245 2.14 5.00 -2.80
N GLU A 246 0.94 5.02 -2.22
CA GLU A 246 0.33 6.25 -1.73
C GLU A 246 0.99 6.78 -0.46
N THR A 247 0.90 8.09 -0.27
CA THR A 247 1.33 8.76 0.95
C THR A 247 0.25 9.71 1.48
N TYR A 248 0.06 9.70 2.81
CA TYR A 248 -0.86 10.62 3.50
C TYR A 248 -0.15 11.31 4.66
N VAL A 249 -0.47 12.57 4.90
CA VAL A 249 -0.01 13.32 6.08
C VAL A 249 -1.20 13.70 6.95
N ILE A 250 -1.12 13.28 8.20
CA ILE A 250 -2.12 13.52 9.23
C ILE A 250 -1.54 14.48 10.26
N VAL A 251 -2.35 15.44 10.73
CA VAL A 251 -1.99 16.33 11.83
C VAL A 251 -3.12 16.36 12.86
N GLU A 252 -2.84 15.91 14.09
CA GLU A 252 -3.82 15.93 15.17
C GLU A 252 -3.19 16.19 16.55
N PRO A 253 -3.91 16.88 17.45
CA PRO A 253 -3.49 17.01 18.84
C PRO A 253 -3.74 15.69 19.60
N ALA A 254 -2.72 15.19 20.27
CA ALA A 254 -2.79 13.98 21.09
C ALA A 254 -2.94 14.35 22.59
N THR A 255 -3.98 13.88 23.24
CA THR A 255 -4.34 14.23 24.62
C THR A 255 -4.28 13.06 25.60
N GLU A 256 -4.50 11.84 25.13
CA GLU A 256 -4.43 10.63 25.96
C GLU A 256 -2.98 10.20 26.20
N GLU A 257 -2.76 9.29 27.15
CA GLU A 257 -1.42 8.80 27.47
C GLU A 257 -0.84 7.89 26.39
N ALA A 258 -1.70 7.15 25.68
CA ALA A 258 -1.29 6.27 24.59
C ALA A 258 -2.42 6.02 23.58
N TYR A 259 -2.04 5.82 22.33
CA TYR A 259 -2.93 5.42 21.23
C TYR A 259 -2.30 4.29 20.44
N THR A 260 -3.09 3.37 19.93
CA THR A 260 -2.66 2.38 18.95
C THR A 260 -2.84 2.93 17.53
N ILE A 261 -1.77 3.01 16.76
CA ILE A 261 -1.87 3.13 15.29
C ILE A 261 -2.16 1.73 14.78
N PHE A 262 -3.31 1.53 14.16
CA PHE A 262 -3.77 0.24 13.68
C PHE A 262 -3.99 0.28 12.17
N ALA A 263 -3.26 -0.54 11.43
CA ALA A 263 -3.32 -0.64 9.98
C ALA A 263 -3.66 -2.08 9.59
N GLN A 264 -4.94 -2.37 9.39
CA GLN A 264 -5.41 -3.68 8.99
C GLN A 264 -5.32 -3.86 7.48
N SER A 265 -4.95 -5.04 7.01
CA SER A 265 -4.97 -5.35 5.58
C SER A 265 -6.41 -5.29 5.02
N MET A 266 -6.56 -4.88 3.77
CA MET A 266 -7.87 -4.77 3.11
C MET A 266 -8.67 -6.07 3.16
N ASP A 267 -8.01 -7.21 3.13
CA ASP A 267 -8.61 -8.54 3.19
C ASP A 267 -8.83 -9.07 4.62
N ARG A 268 -8.47 -8.27 5.65
CA ARG A 268 -8.65 -8.58 7.08
C ARG A 268 -7.90 -9.83 7.57
N THR A 269 -6.84 -10.25 6.88
CA THR A 269 -6.05 -11.43 7.28
C THR A 269 -4.91 -11.11 8.23
N GLY A 270 -4.64 -9.83 8.47
CA GLY A 270 -3.61 -9.36 9.40
C GLY A 270 -3.56 -7.85 9.50
N TYR A 271 -2.62 -7.36 10.28
CA TYR A 271 -2.42 -5.93 10.51
C TYR A 271 -0.97 -5.59 10.84
N ALA A 272 -0.58 -4.35 10.59
CA ALA A 272 0.57 -3.70 11.21
C ALA A 272 0.10 -2.82 12.36
N ARG A 273 0.91 -2.65 13.39
CA ARG A 273 0.59 -1.72 14.49
C ARG A 273 1.80 -0.97 15.03
N GLY A 274 1.51 0.15 15.65
CA GLY A 274 2.46 0.92 16.47
C GLY A 274 1.73 1.61 17.61
N THR A 275 2.48 2.28 18.45
CA THR A 275 1.95 3.05 19.58
C THR A 275 2.43 4.50 19.51
N LEU A 276 1.53 5.44 19.73
CA LEU A 276 1.87 6.81 20.12
C LEU A 276 1.71 6.88 21.63
N ALA A 277 2.72 7.35 22.37
CA ALA A 277 2.67 7.38 23.82
C ALA A 277 3.44 8.54 24.43
N ILE A 278 3.06 8.95 25.66
CA ILE A 278 3.80 10.00 26.40
C ILE A 278 5.11 9.49 27.02
N ALA A 279 5.26 8.17 27.13
CA ALA A 279 6.46 7.52 27.65
C ALA A 279 6.68 6.16 26.99
N ALA A 280 7.93 5.73 26.96
CA ALA A 280 8.29 4.38 26.48
C ALA A 280 7.68 3.29 27.38
N GLY A 281 7.24 2.19 26.76
CA GLY A 281 6.65 1.04 27.45
C GLY A 281 5.13 1.17 27.71
N LEU A 282 4.53 2.32 27.47
CA LEU A 282 3.08 2.44 27.43
C LEU A 282 2.50 1.81 26.16
N SER A 283 1.28 1.31 26.25
CA SER A 283 0.52 0.76 25.13
C SER A 283 -0.96 1.05 25.28
N ALA A 284 -1.69 1.08 24.19
CA ALA A 284 -3.14 1.15 24.17
C ALA A 284 -3.72 -0.19 23.65
N PRO A 285 -5.02 -0.45 23.91
CA PRO A 285 -5.68 -1.64 23.38
C PRO A 285 -5.53 -1.75 21.84
N VAL A 286 -5.25 -2.95 21.35
CA VAL A 286 -5.23 -3.23 19.93
C VAL A 286 -6.63 -3.62 19.48
N PRO A 287 -7.22 -2.94 18.49
CA PRO A 287 -8.53 -3.31 17.97
C PRO A 287 -8.54 -4.72 17.37
N GLU A 288 -9.69 -5.36 17.35
CA GLU A 288 -9.92 -6.50 16.50
C GLU A 288 -9.99 -6.04 15.03
N THR A 289 -9.64 -6.92 14.11
CA THR A 289 -9.85 -6.68 12.68
C THR A 289 -11.34 -6.64 12.37
N ASP A 290 -11.74 -5.78 11.46
CA ASP A 290 -13.13 -5.70 11.01
C ASP A 290 -13.58 -7.02 10.34
N PRO A 291 -14.89 -7.25 10.21
CA PRO A 291 -15.42 -8.33 9.39
C PRO A 291 -14.85 -8.27 7.98
N ARG A 292 -14.52 -9.44 7.44
CA ARG A 292 -13.96 -9.54 6.10
C ARG A 292 -14.97 -9.10 5.05
N PRO A 293 -14.66 -8.12 4.19
CA PRO A 293 -15.54 -7.75 3.10
C PRO A 293 -15.53 -8.82 1.99
N LEU A 294 -16.58 -8.81 1.18
CA LEU A 294 -16.64 -9.56 -0.07
C LEU A 294 -16.68 -8.55 -1.22
N ILE A 295 -15.99 -8.85 -2.31
CA ILE A 295 -16.10 -8.06 -3.53
C ILE A 295 -17.53 -8.22 -4.07
N SER A 296 -18.21 -7.11 -4.33
CA SER A 296 -19.51 -7.07 -4.99
C SER A 296 -19.39 -6.67 -6.46
N MET A 297 -20.47 -6.84 -7.22
CA MET A 297 -20.53 -6.33 -8.61
C MET A 297 -20.44 -4.80 -8.65
N ALA A 298 -20.95 -4.12 -7.65
CA ALA A 298 -20.86 -2.66 -7.53
C ALA A 298 -19.40 -2.20 -7.37
N ASP A 299 -18.58 -2.93 -6.60
CA ASP A 299 -17.16 -2.63 -6.44
C ASP A 299 -16.38 -2.74 -7.76
N MET A 300 -16.88 -3.55 -8.70
CA MET A 300 -16.31 -3.71 -10.05
C MET A 300 -16.90 -2.74 -11.07
N GLY A 301 -17.74 -1.78 -10.65
CA GLY A 301 -18.40 -0.83 -11.55
C GLY A 301 -19.47 -1.47 -12.45
N MET A 302 -19.89 -2.69 -12.17
CA MET A 302 -20.93 -3.41 -12.89
C MET A 302 -22.26 -3.25 -12.15
N ASP A 303 -23.00 -2.20 -12.48
CA ASP A 303 -24.33 -1.98 -11.91
C ASP A 303 -25.36 -2.94 -12.54
N HIS A 304 -26.31 -3.43 -11.75
CA HIS A 304 -27.34 -4.38 -12.20
C HIS A 304 -28.22 -3.89 -13.38
N GLY A 305 -28.09 -2.61 -13.76
CA GLY A 305 -28.78 -2.02 -14.92
C GLY A 305 -28.15 -2.30 -16.27
N SER A 306 -26.87 -2.68 -16.35
CA SER A 306 -26.15 -2.83 -17.63
C SER A 306 -26.14 -4.27 -18.19
N MET A 307 -26.57 -5.26 -17.46
CA MET A 307 -26.56 -6.67 -17.90
C MET A 307 -27.73 -7.04 -18.82
N GLY A 308 -28.71 -6.15 -19.06
CA GLY A 308 -29.81 -6.39 -19.98
C GLY A 308 -29.45 -6.27 -21.48
N GLY A 309 -28.22 -5.87 -21.82
CA GLY A 309 -27.83 -5.52 -23.20
C GLY A 309 -26.88 -6.46 -23.92
N MET A 310 -26.38 -7.52 -23.30
CA MET A 310 -25.40 -8.43 -23.94
C MET A 310 -26.00 -9.71 -24.54
N GLY A 311 -27.28 -9.75 -24.75
CA GLY A 311 -27.96 -10.85 -25.47
C GLY A 311 -28.28 -10.47 -26.91
N GLY A 312 -27.30 -10.37 -27.81
CA GLY A 312 -27.61 -10.10 -29.22
C GLY A 312 -26.42 -9.63 -30.06
N MET A 313 -25.32 -10.37 -30.08
CA MET A 313 -24.44 -10.34 -31.24
C MET A 313 -24.69 -11.59 -32.07
N ASP A 314 -25.67 -11.43 -32.97
CA ASP A 314 -25.96 -12.37 -34.06
C ASP A 314 -24.79 -12.33 -35.05
N HIS A 315 -24.16 -13.46 -35.25
CA HIS A 315 -23.16 -13.64 -36.30
C HIS A 315 -23.92 -13.68 -37.64
N GLY A 316 -24.11 -12.53 -38.24
CA GLY A 316 -24.58 -12.42 -39.62
C GLY A 316 -23.58 -13.03 -40.55
N ASP A 317 -23.88 -14.21 -41.04
CA ASP A 317 -23.28 -14.87 -42.19
C ASP A 317 -23.56 -14.00 -43.45
N SER A 318 -22.54 -13.45 -44.07
CA SER A 318 -22.62 -12.80 -45.37
C SER A 318 -21.83 -13.58 -46.40
N THR A 319 -22.46 -14.65 -46.88
CA THR A 319 -22.20 -15.19 -48.23
C THR A 319 -23.07 -14.51 -49.26
N GLN A 320 -22.47 -14.13 -50.37
CA GLN A 320 -22.90 -13.77 -51.73
C GLN A 320 -22.49 -12.35 -52.10
N GLY A 321 -21.83 -12.08 -53.20
CA GLY A 321 -21.69 -12.77 -54.47
C GLY A 321 -21.74 -11.75 -55.58
N GLY A 322 -20.80 -11.79 -56.47
CA GLY A 322 -20.93 -11.54 -57.92
C GLY A 322 -21.14 -10.12 -58.43
N MET A 323 -20.25 -9.61 -59.11
CA MET A 323 -20.02 -9.14 -60.49
C MET A 323 -18.88 -8.15 -60.55
#